data_28779767a2425282d78f15e1f74436c4
#
_entry.id   28779767a2425282d78f15e1f74436c4
#
_cell.length_a   1.000
_cell.length_b   1.000
_cell.length_c   1.000
_cell.angle_alpha   90.00
_cell.angle_beta   90.00
_cell.angle_gamma   90.00
#
_symmetry.space_group_name_H-M   'P 1'
#
loop_
_entity.id
_entity.type
_entity.pdbx_description
1 polymer ?
#
loop_
_entity_poly.entity_id
_entity_poly.type
_entity_poly.pdbx_seq_one_letter_code
_entity_poly.pdbx_strand_id
1 'polypeptide(L)'
;CFRQTPVYEVTSAVYIQDNKGDNSNILLESLGLSSYKKNIDNEIEVLRSKNQITDVVEALNLYTSYSWNSFLRNVPLYEDTPIEAVLDSIDVRSLKASLNIRIKPQNGVFHLEAKTRNVRGDEVEICNTTVETFPYSIPFHKGFIRLRYTGDTIPIVDKTLNISLSNPRNVSKSIAGNLTVAFASKDATILK
;
A
#
# COMPACT_ATOMS: atom_id res chain seq x y z
N CYS A 1 -12.13 8.45 -28.22
CA CYS A 1 -10.87 8.70 -27.47
C CYS A 1 -10.82 7.77 -26.28
N PHE A 2 -9.93 6.77 -26.30
CA PHE A 2 -9.62 5.98 -25.11
C PHE A 2 -8.89 6.89 -24.13
N ARG A 3 -9.52 7.20 -23.02
CA ARG A 3 -8.90 7.97 -21.96
C ARG A 3 -7.93 7.02 -21.22
N GLN A 4 -6.63 7.22 -21.38
CA GLN A 4 -5.61 6.47 -20.65
C GLN A 4 -5.75 6.70 -19.15
N THR A 5 -5.46 5.67 -18.37
CA THR A 5 -5.35 5.82 -16.90
C THR A 5 -4.19 6.77 -16.61
N PRO A 6 -4.38 7.83 -15.81
CA PRO A 6 -3.29 8.74 -15.48
C PRO A 6 -2.19 7.97 -14.73
N VAL A 7 -0.95 8.22 -15.13
CA VAL A 7 0.25 7.73 -14.43
C VAL A 7 0.82 8.93 -13.67
N TYR A 8 1.06 8.75 -12.39
CA TYR A 8 1.59 9.78 -11.51
C TYR A 8 3.05 9.47 -11.20
N GLU A 9 3.87 10.50 -11.24
CA GLU A 9 5.25 10.49 -10.74
C GLU A 9 5.34 11.42 -9.56
N VAL A 10 5.93 10.94 -8.46
CA VAL A 10 6.15 11.73 -7.24
C VAL A 10 7.63 11.72 -6.95
N THR A 11 8.19 12.90 -6.71
CA THR A 11 9.59 13.08 -6.32
C THR A 11 9.66 13.69 -4.94
N SER A 12 10.53 13.13 -4.09
CA SER A 12 10.83 13.67 -2.76
C SER A 12 12.35 13.79 -2.61
N ALA A 13 12.79 14.71 -1.78
CA ALA A 13 14.20 14.88 -1.44
C ALA A 13 14.42 14.59 0.05
N VAL A 14 15.43 13.77 0.35
CA VAL A 14 15.82 13.43 1.71
C VAL A 14 17.22 13.96 1.96
N TYR A 15 17.39 14.75 3.01
CA TYR A 15 18.69 15.22 3.46
C TYR A 15 19.29 14.17 4.40
N ILE A 16 20.49 13.71 4.08
CA ILE A 16 21.26 12.81 4.96
C ILE A 16 22.25 13.68 5.74
N GLN A 17 22.03 13.77 7.05
CA GLN A 17 22.91 14.49 7.93
C GLN A 17 24.11 13.59 8.28
N ASP A 18 25.30 14.04 7.91
CA ASP A 18 26.53 13.40 8.33
C ASP A 18 26.83 13.75 9.79
N ASN A 19 26.82 12.76 10.67
CA ASN A 19 27.27 12.94 12.04
C ASN A 19 28.81 13.05 12.04
N LYS A 20 29.33 14.23 11.76
CA LYS A 20 30.77 14.57 11.94
C LYS A 20 31.13 14.55 13.40
N GLY A 21 31.17 13.36 13.99
CA GLY A 21 31.49 13.19 15.41
C GLY A 21 32.77 12.40 15.72
N ASP A 22 33.42 11.84 14.72
CA ASP A 22 34.62 11.02 14.97
C ASP A 22 35.85 11.60 14.25
N ASN A 23 36.87 11.96 15.04
CA ASN A 23 38.20 12.37 14.56
C ASN A 23 38.90 11.34 13.66
N SER A 24 38.38 10.11 13.58
CA SER A 24 38.86 9.07 12.66
C SER A 24 38.53 9.35 11.18
N ASN A 25 37.46 10.14 10.87
CA ASN A 25 37.09 10.47 9.48
C ASN A 25 38.10 11.45 8.86
N ILE A 26 38.70 12.35 9.64
CA ILE A 26 39.71 13.32 9.15
C ILE A 26 40.99 12.60 8.70
N LEU A 27 41.36 11.54 9.38
CA LEU A 27 42.54 10.71 9.03
C LEU A 27 42.28 9.87 7.77
N LEU A 28 41.08 9.34 7.60
CA LEU A 28 40.69 8.56 6.41
C LEU A 28 40.58 9.45 5.16
N GLU A 29 40.07 10.67 5.31
CA GLU A 29 39.98 11.66 4.23
C GLU A 29 41.35 12.12 3.74
N SER A 30 42.32 12.26 4.68
CA SER A 30 43.71 12.58 4.35
C SER A 30 44.45 11.46 3.61
N LEU A 31 43.98 10.22 3.74
CA LEU A 31 44.50 9.04 3.05
C LEU A 31 43.81 8.76 1.72
N GLY A 32 42.95 9.65 1.24
CA GLY A 32 42.20 9.50 -0.01
C GLY A 32 41.13 8.39 -0.03
N LEU A 33 40.84 7.84 1.15
CA LEU A 33 39.81 6.82 1.34
C LEU A 33 38.51 7.54 1.66
N SER A 34 37.69 7.86 0.63
CA SER A 34 36.41 8.52 0.80
C SER A 34 35.40 7.59 1.48
N SER A 35 35.41 7.55 2.80
CA SER A 35 34.43 6.86 3.63
C SER A 35 33.02 7.46 3.46
N TYR A 36 32.94 8.73 3.07
CA TYR A 36 31.72 9.49 2.82
C TYR A 36 30.83 8.86 1.73
N LYS A 37 31.41 8.54 0.58
CA LYS A 37 30.66 7.93 -0.55
C LYS A 37 30.10 6.56 -0.19
N LYS A 38 30.87 5.80 0.58
CA LYS A 38 30.47 4.46 1.02
C LYS A 38 29.32 4.50 2.06
N ASN A 39 29.24 5.55 2.88
CA ASN A 39 28.17 5.72 3.85
C ASN A 39 26.84 6.03 3.17
N ILE A 40 26.83 6.90 2.17
CA ILE A 40 25.60 7.26 1.46
C ILE A 40 25.12 6.12 0.57
N ASP A 41 26.00 5.36 -0.06
CA ASP A 41 25.62 4.16 -0.82
C ASP A 41 24.91 3.13 0.09
N ASN A 42 25.37 2.98 1.34
CA ASN A 42 24.67 2.15 2.32
C ASN A 42 23.29 2.67 2.68
N GLU A 43 23.12 4.00 2.84
CA GLU A 43 21.80 4.60 3.12
C GLU A 43 20.83 4.41 1.94
N ILE A 44 21.33 4.51 0.70
CA ILE A 44 20.54 4.20 -0.49
C ILE A 44 20.06 2.74 -0.48
N GLU A 45 20.95 1.80 -0.13
CA GLU A 45 20.59 0.39 -0.02
C GLU A 45 19.55 0.13 1.08
N VAL A 46 19.66 0.84 2.23
CA VAL A 46 18.67 0.78 3.31
C VAL A 46 17.31 1.28 2.81
N LEU A 47 17.25 2.45 2.15
CA LEU A 47 16.01 3.02 1.61
C LEU A 47 15.35 2.11 0.56
N ARG A 48 16.15 1.37 -0.21
CA ARG A 48 15.68 0.38 -1.20
C ARG A 48 15.36 -0.98 -0.61
N SER A 49 15.66 -1.19 0.67
CA SER A 49 15.48 -2.50 1.26
C SER A 49 14.01 -2.90 1.30
N LYS A 50 13.73 -4.15 0.94
CA LYS A 50 12.36 -4.68 0.91
C LYS A 50 11.68 -4.64 2.28
N ASN A 51 12.46 -4.81 3.35
CA ASN A 51 11.91 -4.79 4.70
C ASN A 51 11.45 -3.38 5.06
N GLN A 52 12.29 -2.36 4.82
CA GLN A 52 11.92 -0.96 5.03
C GLN A 52 10.64 -0.58 4.26
N ILE A 53 10.59 -0.93 2.97
CA ILE A 53 9.40 -0.63 2.15
C ILE A 53 8.19 -1.41 2.66
N THR A 54 8.34 -2.66 3.13
CA THR A 54 7.24 -3.43 3.69
C THR A 54 6.69 -2.79 4.97
N ASP A 55 7.57 -2.31 5.84
CA ASP A 55 7.17 -1.62 7.08
C ASP A 55 6.40 -0.31 6.76
N VAL A 56 6.83 0.44 5.75
CA VAL A 56 6.10 1.62 5.26
C VAL A 56 4.73 1.24 4.69
N VAL A 57 4.66 0.18 3.87
CA VAL A 57 3.40 -0.33 3.30
C VAL A 57 2.42 -0.70 4.40
N GLU A 58 2.89 -1.29 5.49
CA GLU A 58 2.04 -1.65 6.63
C GLU A 58 1.64 -0.43 7.45
N ALA A 59 2.58 0.45 7.76
CA ALA A 59 2.31 1.65 8.55
C ALA A 59 1.27 2.57 7.89
N LEU A 60 1.28 2.65 6.55
CA LEU A 60 0.36 3.46 5.76
C LEU A 60 -0.84 2.67 5.19
N ASN A 61 -1.02 1.38 5.58
CA ASN A 61 -2.09 0.51 5.08
C ASN A 61 -2.18 0.41 3.55
N LEU A 62 -1.06 0.56 2.82
CA LEU A 62 -1.03 0.53 1.36
C LEU A 62 -1.33 -0.87 0.78
N TYR A 63 -1.48 -1.87 1.61
CA TYR A 63 -1.91 -3.21 1.24
C TYR A 63 -3.42 -3.31 0.96
N THR A 64 -4.19 -2.27 1.29
CA THR A 64 -5.61 -2.15 0.97
C THR A 64 -5.80 -1.12 -0.12
N SER A 65 -6.47 -1.48 -1.20
CA SER A 65 -6.81 -0.58 -2.29
C SER A 65 -8.31 -0.54 -2.53
N TYR A 66 -8.81 0.63 -2.91
CA TYR A 66 -10.21 0.91 -3.15
C TYR A 66 -10.43 1.39 -4.57
N SER A 67 -11.52 0.99 -5.20
CA SER A 67 -11.88 1.48 -6.52
C SER A 67 -13.38 1.43 -6.76
N TRP A 68 -13.89 2.40 -7.54
CA TRP A 68 -15.23 2.32 -8.13
C TRP A 68 -15.21 1.46 -9.39
N ASN A 69 -16.14 0.52 -9.48
CA ASN A 69 -16.37 -0.19 -10.73
C ASN A 69 -17.16 0.73 -11.66
N SER A 70 -16.57 1.09 -12.78
CA SER A 70 -17.23 1.80 -13.88
C SER A 70 -17.34 0.89 -15.09
N PHE A 71 -18.29 1.17 -15.99
CA PHE A 71 -18.60 0.36 -17.17
C PHE A 71 -17.37 0.03 -18.03
N LEU A 72 -16.40 0.97 -18.11
CA LEU A 72 -15.19 0.81 -18.95
C LEU A 72 -13.89 0.59 -18.16
N ARG A 73 -13.87 0.88 -16.86
CA ARG A 73 -12.65 0.78 -16.05
C ARG A 73 -12.94 0.87 -14.55
N ASN A 74 -12.01 0.37 -13.74
CA ASN A 74 -11.98 0.67 -12.32
C ASN A 74 -11.31 2.04 -12.09
N VAL A 75 -11.96 2.89 -11.31
CA VAL A 75 -11.45 4.21 -10.92
C VAL A 75 -10.89 4.08 -9.50
N PRO A 76 -9.57 4.22 -9.30
CA PRO A 76 -8.98 4.11 -7.97
C PRO A 76 -9.47 5.25 -7.07
N LEU A 77 -9.64 4.92 -5.79
CA LEU A 77 -9.93 5.85 -4.70
C LEU A 77 -8.73 5.88 -3.76
N TYR A 78 -8.30 7.06 -3.36
CA TYR A 78 -7.16 7.23 -2.47
C TYR A 78 -7.60 7.65 -1.06
N GLU A 79 -8.33 8.75 -0.92
CA GLU A 79 -8.73 9.30 0.38
C GLU A 79 -10.25 9.27 0.61
N ASP A 80 -11.04 9.38 -0.46
CA ASP A 80 -12.50 9.53 -0.37
C ASP A 80 -13.25 8.20 -0.49
N THR A 81 -12.80 7.16 0.19
CA THR A 81 -13.58 5.92 0.22
C THR A 81 -14.74 6.02 1.23
N PRO A 82 -15.98 5.71 0.83
CA PRO A 82 -17.13 5.80 1.74
C PRO A 82 -17.15 4.68 2.79
N ILE A 83 -16.52 3.55 2.48
CA ILE A 83 -16.46 2.37 3.34
C ILE A 83 -15.02 1.89 3.37
N GLU A 84 -14.48 1.71 4.54
CA GLU A 84 -13.13 1.15 4.75
C GLU A 84 -13.19 -0.28 5.30
N ALA A 85 -12.15 -1.04 5.02
CA ALA A 85 -11.93 -2.37 5.55
C ALA A 85 -10.84 -2.32 6.63
N VAL A 86 -11.21 -2.67 7.86
CA VAL A 86 -10.30 -2.76 9.00
C VAL A 86 -10.07 -4.22 9.33
N LEU A 87 -8.80 -4.64 9.40
CA LEU A 87 -8.44 -6.01 9.77
C LEU A 87 -8.40 -6.13 11.30
N ASP A 88 -9.13 -7.10 11.82
CA ASP A 88 -9.15 -7.43 13.24
C ASP A 88 -8.61 -8.86 13.44
N SER A 89 -7.51 -8.97 14.18
CA SER A 89 -6.83 -10.24 14.49
C SER A 89 -6.38 -11.04 13.26
N ILE A 90 -6.19 -10.37 12.12
CA ILE A 90 -5.68 -10.97 10.89
C ILE A 90 -4.23 -10.52 10.68
N ASP A 91 -3.32 -11.50 10.57
CA ASP A 91 -1.97 -11.24 10.09
C ASP A 91 -1.97 -11.08 8.56
N VAL A 92 -1.92 -9.82 8.11
CA VAL A 92 -1.91 -9.48 6.68
C VAL A 92 -0.70 -10.07 5.94
N ARG A 93 0.42 -10.31 6.62
CA ARG A 93 1.62 -10.96 6.05
C ARG A 93 1.36 -12.43 5.71
N SER A 94 0.36 -13.05 6.33
CA SER A 94 -0.03 -14.42 6.09
C SER A 94 -0.91 -14.64 4.86
N LEU A 95 -1.39 -13.57 4.22
CA LEU A 95 -2.21 -13.65 3.02
C LEU A 95 -1.43 -14.31 1.87
N LYS A 96 -1.90 -15.47 1.41
CA LYS A 96 -1.30 -16.20 0.28
C LYS A 96 -1.72 -15.62 -1.07
N ALA A 97 -2.91 -15.07 -1.15
CA ALA A 97 -3.47 -14.42 -2.33
C ALA A 97 -4.26 -13.18 -1.92
N SER A 98 -4.53 -12.29 -2.88
CA SER A 98 -5.36 -11.11 -2.63
C SER A 98 -6.79 -11.51 -2.31
N LEU A 99 -7.38 -10.81 -1.36
CA LEU A 99 -8.79 -10.89 -1.03
C LEU A 99 -9.50 -9.72 -1.71
N ASN A 100 -10.55 -10.02 -2.47
CA ASN A 100 -11.35 -9.01 -3.15
C ASN A 100 -12.74 -8.98 -2.55
N ILE A 101 -13.18 -7.80 -2.12
CA ILE A 101 -14.50 -7.55 -1.56
C ILE A 101 -15.20 -6.60 -2.52
N ARG A 102 -16.39 -6.99 -2.96
CA ARG A 102 -17.27 -6.18 -3.79
C ARG A 102 -18.52 -5.81 -3.01
N ILE A 103 -18.82 -4.53 -2.98
CA ILE A 103 -20.01 -3.98 -2.33
C ILE A 103 -20.84 -3.29 -3.40
N LYS A 104 -22.00 -3.88 -3.72
CA LYS A 104 -22.92 -3.38 -4.73
C LYS A 104 -24.20 -2.88 -4.07
N PRO A 105 -24.52 -1.59 -4.15
CA PRO A 105 -25.81 -1.07 -3.69
C PRO A 105 -26.94 -1.59 -4.60
N GLN A 106 -28.02 -2.06 -4.00
CA GLN A 106 -29.19 -2.57 -4.73
C GLN A 106 -30.45 -2.43 -3.87
N ASN A 107 -31.45 -1.67 -4.33
CA ASN A 107 -32.75 -1.54 -3.65
C ASN A 107 -32.68 -1.14 -2.16
N GLY A 108 -31.79 -0.22 -1.80
CA GLY A 108 -31.61 0.28 -0.42
C GLY A 108 -30.81 -0.63 0.50
N VAL A 109 -30.28 -1.75 -0.01
CA VAL A 109 -29.39 -2.66 0.70
C VAL A 109 -28.07 -2.83 -0.07
N PHE A 110 -27.07 -3.45 0.55
CA PHE A 110 -25.78 -3.72 -0.06
C PHE A 110 -25.60 -5.22 -0.29
N HIS A 111 -25.39 -5.61 -1.54
CA HIS A 111 -24.95 -6.96 -1.87
C HIS A 111 -23.43 -7.03 -1.73
N LEU A 112 -22.97 -7.88 -0.83
CA LEU A 112 -21.58 -8.03 -0.42
C LEU A 112 -21.05 -9.38 -0.87
N GLU A 113 -19.98 -9.37 -1.67
CA GLU A 113 -19.31 -10.54 -2.17
C GLU A 113 -17.83 -10.44 -1.81
N ALA A 114 -17.28 -11.44 -1.10
CA ALA A 114 -15.86 -11.53 -0.78
C ALA A 114 -15.27 -12.81 -1.34
N LYS A 115 -14.18 -12.68 -2.10
CA LYS A 115 -13.49 -13.78 -2.78
C LYS A 115 -11.99 -13.70 -2.62
N THR A 116 -11.35 -14.85 -2.50
CA THR A 116 -9.89 -14.99 -2.57
C THR A 116 -9.51 -16.05 -3.59
N ARG A 117 -8.22 -16.31 -3.76
CA ARG A 117 -7.74 -17.43 -4.57
C ARG A 117 -7.05 -18.46 -3.70
N ASN A 118 -7.26 -19.72 -4.02
CA ASN A 118 -6.53 -20.82 -3.40
C ASN A 118 -5.11 -20.95 -4.00
N VAL A 119 -4.34 -21.92 -3.48
CA VAL A 119 -2.96 -22.17 -3.95
C VAL A 119 -2.91 -22.62 -5.42
N ARG A 120 -4.01 -23.16 -5.94
CA ARG A 120 -4.13 -23.60 -7.34
C ARG A 120 -4.54 -22.47 -8.28
N GLY A 121 -4.91 -21.29 -7.74
CA GLY A 121 -5.38 -20.15 -8.50
C GLY A 121 -6.90 -20.08 -8.69
N ASP A 122 -7.66 -21.04 -8.17
CA ASP A 122 -9.12 -21.06 -8.27
C ASP A 122 -9.72 -20.01 -7.33
N GLU A 123 -10.81 -19.37 -7.74
CA GLU A 123 -11.57 -18.49 -6.87
C GLU A 123 -12.29 -19.25 -5.77
N VAL A 124 -12.16 -18.77 -4.54
CA VAL A 124 -12.84 -19.29 -3.35
C VAL A 124 -13.71 -18.18 -2.79
N GLU A 125 -15.00 -18.43 -2.72
CA GLU A 125 -15.94 -17.53 -2.08
C GLU A 125 -15.80 -17.62 -0.56
N ILE A 126 -15.64 -16.45 0.08
CA ILE A 126 -15.54 -16.29 1.53
C ILE A 126 -16.89 -15.90 2.11
N CYS A 127 -17.56 -14.96 1.42
CA CYS A 127 -18.83 -14.41 1.85
C CYS A 127 -19.62 -13.97 0.64
N ASN A 128 -20.93 -14.24 0.67
CA ASN A 128 -21.88 -13.75 -0.34
C ASN A 128 -23.20 -13.52 0.39
N THR A 129 -23.51 -12.26 0.68
CA THR A 129 -24.64 -11.91 1.53
C THR A 129 -25.18 -10.52 1.19
N THR A 130 -26.32 -10.19 1.78
CA THR A 130 -26.91 -8.86 1.68
C THR A 130 -26.94 -8.23 3.06
N VAL A 131 -26.49 -6.98 3.16
CA VAL A 131 -26.44 -6.21 4.40
C VAL A 131 -27.22 -4.91 4.23
N GLU A 132 -27.92 -4.50 5.28
CA GLU A 132 -28.74 -3.26 5.26
C GLU A 132 -27.88 -2.03 5.54
N THR A 133 -26.88 -2.18 6.41
CA THR A 133 -26.01 -1.08 6.83
C THR A 133 -24.65 -1.59 7.32
N PHE A 134 -23.73 -0.68 7.55
CA PHE A 134 -22.44 -0.95 8.19
C PHE A 134 -22.42 -0.36 9.62
N PRO A 135 -21.59 -0.90 10.57
CA PRO A 135 -20.51 -1.86 10.33
C PRO A 135 -20.98 -3.30 10.10
N TYR A 136 -20.24 -4.03 9.24
CA TYR A 136 -20.41 -5.47 9.01
C TYR A 136 -19.07 -6.17 9.11
N SER A 137 -19.04 -7.38 9.70
CA SER A 137 -17.81 -8.16 9.89
C SER A 137 -17.85 -9.45 9.10
N ILE A 138 -16.87 -9.65 8.21
CA ILE A 138 -16.68 -10.87 7.41
C ILE A 138 -15.69 -11.75 8.17
N PRO A 139 -16.06 -12.98 8.59
CA PRO A 139 -15.12 -13.92 9.16
C PRO A 139 -14.06 -14.31 8.11
N PHE A 140 -12.79 -14.21 8.48
CA PHE A 140 -11.69 -14.58 7.60
C PHE A 140 -10.49 -15.12 8.39
N HIS A 141 -10.07 -16.35 8.11
CA HIS A 141 -9.05 -17.06 8.87
C HIS A 141 -9.39 -17.12 10.38
N LYS A 142 -8.52 -16.56 11.22
CA LYS A 142 -8.68 -16.52 12.69
C LYS A 142 -9.21 -15.19 13.21
N GLY A 143 -9.61 -14.29 12.30
CA GLY A 143 -10.08 -12.95 12.64
C GLY A 143 -11.26 -12.52 11.79
N PHE A 144 -11.43 -11.21 11.68
CA PHE A 144 -12.53 -10.59 10.98
C PHE A 144 -12.04 -9.43 10.11
N ILE A 145 -12.71 -9.22 8.97
CA ILE A 145 -12.59 -8.00 8.19
C ILE A 145 -13.82 -7.18 8.50
N ARG A 146 -13.62 -6.07 9.22
CA ARG A 146 -14.69 -5.16 9.58
C ARG A 146 -14.82 -4.08 8.54
N LEU A 147 -15.96 -4.04 7.87
CA LEU A 147 -16.34 -2.98 6.94
C LEU A 147 -17.11 -1.91 7.73
N ARG A 148 -16.69 -0.67 7.64
CA ARG A 148 -17.36 0.45 8.31
C ARG A 148 -17.35 1.71 7.45
N TYR A 149 -18.25 2.65 7.72
CA TYR A 149 -18.19 3.97 7.10
C TYR A 149 -16.96 4.74 7.56
N THR A 150 -16.35 5.51 6.65
CA THR A 150 -15.13 6.30 6.93
C THR A 150 -15.38 7.56 7.72
N GLY A 151 -16.60 8.09 7.71
CA GLY A 151 -16.99 9.31 8.45
C GLY A 151 -18.15 9.06 9.40
N ASP A 152 -18.50 10.10 10.15
CA ASP A 152 -19.62 10.10 11.09
C ASP A 152 -20.98 10.11 10.38
N THR A 153 -21.01 10.48 9.10
CA THR A 153 -22.23 10.53 8.28
C THR A 153 -22.25 9.33 7.35
N ILE A 154 -23.39 8.63 7.27
CA ILE A 154 -23.59 7.53 6.32
C ILE A 154 -23.50 8.08 4.89
N PRO A 155 -22.50 7.68 4.09
CA PRO A 155 -22.35 8.19 2.74
C PRO A 155 -23.39 7.55 1.80
N ILE A 156 -23.76 8.30 0.77
CA ILE A 156 -24.58 7.75 -0.31
C ILE A 156 -23.65 6.92 -1.21
N VAL A 157 -23.79 5.61 -1.17
CA VAL A 157 -23.06 4.68 -2.03
C VAL A 157 -23.97 4.27 -3.18
N ASP A 158 -23.75 4.84 -4.35
CA ASP A 158 -24.55 4.61 -5.56
C ASP A 158 -23.85 3.72 -6.60
N LYS A 159 -22.55 3.44 -6.37
CA LYS A 159 -21.68 2.67 -7.28
C LYS A 159 -21.14 1.42 -6.59
N THR A 160 -20.76 0.45 -7.39
CA THR A 160 -20.09 -0.73 -6.86
C THR A 160 -18.69 -0.37 -6.40
N LEU A 161 -18.44 -0.55 -5.09
CA LEU A 161 -17.13 -0.39 -4.47
C LEU A 161 -16.38 -1.72 -4.49
N ASN A 162 -15.15 -1.70 -4.99
CA ASN A 162 -14.25 -2.83 -4.90
C ASN A 162 -13.14 -2.49 -3.90
N ILE A 163 -12.89 -3.40 -2.96
CA ILE A 163 -11.83 -3.34 -1.98
C ILE A 163 -10.93 -4.54 -2.23
N SER A 164 -9.64 -4.32 -2.38
CA SER A 164 -8.67 -5.40 -2.55
C SER A 164 -7.61 -5.32 -1.46
N LEU A 165 -7.46 -6.41 -0.71
CA LEU A 165 -6.42 -6.59 0.30
C LEU A 165 -5.35 -7.51 -0.25
N SER A 166 -4.11 -7.07 -0.22
CA SER A 166 -2.96 -7.80 -0.75
C SER A 166 -1.91 -8.02 0.33
N ASN A 167 -1.06 -9.03 0.15
CA ASN A 167 0.07 -9.22 1.05
C ASN A 167 1.03 -8.02 0.95
N PRO A 168 1.42 -7.36 2.06
CA PRO A 168 2.31 -6.21 2.07
C PRO A 168 3.63 -6.46 1.34
N ARG A 169 4.16 -7.68 1.39
CA ARG A 169 5.39 -8.06 0.67
C ARG A 169 5.23 -8.02 -0.85
N ASN A 170 4.03 -8.27 -1.37
CA ASN A 170 3.78 -8.18 -2.81
C ASN A 170 3.64 -6.71 -3.24
N VAL A 171 2.99 -5.89 -2.43
CA VAL A 171 2.88 -4.46 -2.64
C VAL A 171 4.26 -3.81 -2.57
N SER A 172 5.07 -4.14 -1.56
CA SER A 172 6.43 -3.61 -1.41
C SER A 172 7.33 -3.96 -2.59
N LYS A 173 7.19 -5.16 -3.17
CA LYS A 173 7.93 -5.54 -4.40
C LYS A 173 7.55 -4.65 -5.58
N SER A 174 6.26 -4.34 -5.73
CA SER A 174 5.78 -3.46 -6.81
C SER A 174 6.31 -2.03 -6.62
N ILE A 175 6.29 -1.51 -5.40
CA ILE A 175 6.82 -0.19 -5.07
C ILE A 175 8.34 -0.15 -5.29
N ALA A 176 9.08 -1.14 -4.77
CA ALA A 176 10.52 -1.23 -4.93
C ALA A 176 10.96 -1.27 -6.41
N GLY A 177 10.17 -1.93 -7.26
CA GLY A 177 10.44 -2.00 -8.70
C GLY A 177 10.30 -0.66 -9.43
N ASN A 178 9.54 0.27 -8.87
CA ASN A 178 9.30 1.60 -9.42
C ASN A 178 10.03 2.72 -8.64
N LEU A 179 10.72 2.39 -7.55
CA LEU A 179 11.43 3.35 -6.73
C LEU A 179 12.84 3.59 -7.30
N THR A 180 13.10 4.83 -7.69
CA THR A 180 14.44 5.29 -8.06
C THR A 180 14.97 6.18 -6.93
N VAL A 181 16.14 5.84 -6.39
CA VAL A 181 16.84 6.66 -5.42
C VAL A 181 18.16 7.07 -6.04
N ALA A 182 18.43 8.37 -6.14
CA ALA A 182 19.62 8.91 -6.74
C ALA A 182 20.07 10.18 -6.00
N PHE A 183 21.32 10.56 -6.18
CA PHE A 183 21.82 11.85 -5.71
C PHE A 183 21.15 12.99 -6.47
N ALA A 184 20.78 14.05 -5.78
CA ALA A 184 20.26 15.28 -6.40
C ALA A 184 21.34 15.96 -7.25
N SER A 185 22.63 15.87 -6.83
CA SER A 185 23.79 16.27 -7.63
C SER A 185 25.02 15.44 -7.21
N LYS A 186 26.12 15.49 -7.99
CA LYS A 186 27.35 14.71 -7.74
C LYS A 186 28.00 15.01 -6.38
N ASP A 187 27.76 16.18 -5.83
CA ASP A 187 28.36 16.67 -4.58
C ASP A 187 27.30 16.93 -3.49
N ALA A 188 26.06 16.46 -3.70
CA ALA A 188 24.96 16.72 -2.76
C ALA A 188 24.83 15.60 -1.73
N THR A 189 24.58 16.00 -0.49
CA THR A 189 24.10 15.14 0.60
C THR A 189 22.59 14.90 0.53
N ILE A 190 21.97 15.28 -0.59
CA ILE A 190 20.53 15.18 -0.81
C ILE A 190 20.26 14.05 -1.80
N LEU A 191 19.44 13.09 -1.40
CA LEU A 191 18.90 12.05 -2.28
C LEU A 191 17.56 12.53 -2.88
N LYS A 192 17.30 12.13 -4.11
CA LYS A 192 16.09 12.44 -4.84
C LYS A 192 15.50 11.17 -5.43
#